data_ae500e8d182bd89fbf5f088198b0102b
#
_entry.id   ae500e8d182bd89fbf5f088198b0102b
#
_cell.length_a   1.000
_cell.length_b   1.000
_cell.length_c   1.000
_cell.angle_alpha   90.00
_cell.angle_beta   90.00
_cell.angle_gamma   90.00
#
_symmetry.space_group_name_H-M   'P 1'
#
loop_
_entity.id
_entity.type
_entity.pdbx_description
1 polymer ?
#
loop_
_entity_poly.entity_id
_entity_poly.type
_entity_poly.pdbx_seq_one_letter_code
_entity_poly.pdbx_strand_id
1 'polypeptide(L)'
;MSFTRLIRPFIISAIFLAIISFVFGNFIIPETNKERIDFENKYIKRKQNKRVKNIHLQIQKDQYIYIESYNKSKDIGYKFTLENFKDNALKSKLSANYIQYDTIHKNWIIKDYLIRIYNEKNEEITKGRQLDTIINLKPSDFSKNKSLVETMGMKELNEFIVEEEIKGTSQIIFHKIEKYKRLANPFSTIVLTIIAVAIGSRRIRGGAGIPLSIGLIISFGYILFMQISTTFATNGNLSPLIAVWIPNIVFMFIAVLLVKTAPK
;
A
#
# COMPACT_ATOMS: atom_id res chain seq x y z
N MET A 1 27.40 7.96 37.50
CA MET A 1 26.87 8.85 36.40
C MET A 1 25.36 8.67 36.36
N SER A 2 24.55 9.72 36.46
CA SER A 2 23.11 9.57 36.49
C SER A 2 22.61 9.07 35.11
N PHE A 3 21.62 8.19 35.08
CA PHE A 3 21.01 7.64 33.86
C PHE A 3 20.55 8.74 32.88
N THR A 4 20.06 9.85 33.42
CA THR A 4 19.64 11.00 32.62
C THR A 4 20.77 11.68 31.83
N ARG A 5 22.00 11.66 32.36
CA ARG A 5 23.18 12.18 31.62
C ARG A 5 23.62 11.16 30.55
N LEU A 6 23.49 9.87 30.82
CA LEU A 6 23.81 8.80 29.87
C LEU A 6 22.88 8.80 28.67
N ILE A 7 21.55 8.90 28.87
CA ILE A 7 20.56 8.76 27.80
C ILE A 7 20.53 9.94 26.83
N ARG A 8 20.91 11.16 27.28
CA ARG A 8 20.83 12.39 26.46
C ARG A 8 21.54 12.27 25.10
N PRO A 9 22.83 11.89 25.00
CA PRO A 9 23.51 11.79 23.70
C PRO A 9 22.85 10.74 22.79
N PHE A 10 22.34 9.64 23.36
CA PHE A 10 21.66 8.61 22.56
C PHE A 10 20.32 9.10 22.01
N ILE A 11 19.56 9.89 22.78
CA ILE A 11 18.31 10.48 22.27
C ILE A 11 18.61 11.48 21.14
N ILE A 12 19.64 12.34 21.30
CA ILE A 12 20.04 13.28 20.24
C ILE A 12 20.41 12.51 18.96
N SER A 13 21.24 11.46 19.09
CA SER A 13 21.61 10.61 17.95
C SER A 13 20.41 9.90 17.36
N ALA A 14 19.47 9.40 18.18
CA ALA A 14 18.26 8.75 17.71
C ALA A 14 17.34 9.71 16.94
N ILE A 15 17.19 10.96 17.41
CA ILE A 15 16.42 11.99 16.70
C ILE A 15 17.09 12.32 15.36
N PHE A 16 18.42 12.47 15.35
CA PHE A 16 19.17 12.70 14.12
C PHE A 16 18.98 11.55 13.11
N LEU A 17 19.09 10.30 13.54
CA LEU A 17 18.85 9.14 12.70
C LEU A 17 17.37 9.04 12.24
N ALA A 18 16.43 9.41 13.11
CA ALA A 18 15.00 9.45 12.75
C ALA A 18 14.73 10.48 11.65
N ILE A 19 15.35 11.67 11.75
CA ILE A 19 15.23 12.70 10.71
C ILE A 19 15.83 12.20 9.38
N ILE A 20 17.02 11.60 9.41
CA ILE A 20 17.63 11.00 8.23
C ILE A 20 16.71 9.94 7.64
N SER A 21 16.21 9.00 8.46
CA SER A 21 15.30 7.96 8.01
C SER A 21 14.02 8.53 7.39
N PHE A 22 13.47 9.61 7.95
CA PHE A 22 12.31 10.29 7.41
C PHE A 22 12.61 10.93 6.03
N VAL A 23 13.73 11.61 5.90
CA VAL A 23 14.15 12.22 4.62
C VAL A 23 14.38 11.14 3.56
N PHE A 24 15.13 10.09 3.91
CA PHE A 24 15.37 8.99 2.98
C PHE A 24 14.07 8.31 2.55
N GLY A 25 13.17 7.99 3.49
CA GLY A 25 11.91 7.30 3.23
C GLY A 25 10.94 8.08 2.34
N ASN A 26 11.00 9.41 2.38
CA ASN A 26 10.05 10.25 1.64
C ASN A 26 10.59 10.85 0.34
N PHE A 27 11.91 11.02 0.20
CA PHE A 27 12.51 11.72 -0.93
C PHE A 27 13.48 10.83 -1.72
N ILE A 28 14.41 10.14 -1.06
CA ILE A 28 15.49 9.42 -1.73
C ILE A 28 15.03 8.01 -2.17
N ILE A 29 14.44 7.25 -1.25
CA ILE A 29 14.00 5.87 -1.53
C ILE A 29 12.97 5.80 -2.67
N PRO A 30 11.94 6.68 -2.75
CA PRO A 30 11.02 6.65 -3.87
C PRO A 30 11.70 6.81 -5.23
N GLU A 31 12.68 7.70 -5.35
CA GLU A 31 13.39 7.93 -6.61
C GLU A 31 14.25 6.74 -7.01
N THR A 32 15.06 6.22 -6.09
CA THR A 32 15.87 5.02 -6.35
C THR A 32 15.04 3.77 -6.63
N ASN A 33 13.85 3.66 -6.04
CA ASN A 33 12.93 2.57 -6.33
C ASN A 33 12.36 2.62 -7.75
N LYS A 34 12.24 3.79 -8.38
CA LYS A 34 11.83 3.89 -9.79
C LYS A 34 12.82 3.12 -10.68
N GLU A 35 14.10 3.40 -10.54
CA GLU A 35 15.15 2.72 -11.31
C GLU A 35 15.19 1.22 -11.02
N ARG A 36 15.06 0.83 -9.75
CA ARG A 36 15.01 -0.58 -9.34
C ARG A 36 13.85 -1.31 -9.99
N ILE A 37 12.65 -0.75 -9.94
CA ILE A 37 11.44 -1.38 -10.51
C ILE A 37 11.50 -1.44 -12.02
N ASP A 38 12.04 -0.42 -12.68
CA ASP A 38 12.25 -0.43 -14.13
C ASP A 38 13.24 -1.53 -14.53
N PHE A 39 14.34 -1.68 -13.80
CA PHE A 39 15.28 -2.78 -13.98
C PHE A 39 14.60 -4.15 -13.76
N GLU A 40 13.86 -4.33 -12.66
CA GLU A 40 13.14 -5.57 -12.39
C GLU A 40 12.14 -5.91 -13.50
N ASN A 41 11.39 -4.93 -13.98
CA ASN A 41 10.42 -5.13 -15.04
C ASN A 41 11.09 -5.49 -16.37
N LYS A 42 12.22 -4.87 -16.68
CA LYS A 42 12.96 -5.07 -17.93
C LYS A 42 13.69 -6.42 -17.98
N TYR A 43 14.32 -6.84 -16.88
CA TYR A 43 15.25 -7.97 -16.89
C TYR A 43 14.72 -9.20 -16.15
N ILE A 44 13.97 -9.02 -15.06
CA ILE A 44 13.56 -10.12 -14.18
C ILE A 44 12.11 -10.54 -14.48
N LYS A 45 11.16 -9.60 -14.52
CA LYS A 45 9.72 -9.87 -14.62
C LYS A 45 9.21 -10.03 -16.06
N ARG A 46 10.07 -9.98 -17.06
CA ARG A 46 9.72 -10.01 -18.49
C ARG A 46 8.84 -11.19 -18.93
N LYS A 47 8.81 -12.29 -18.17
CA LYS A 47 8.04 -13.50 -18.47
C LYS A 47 6.84 -13.76 -17.52
N GLN A 48 6.81 -13.19 -16.31
CA GLN A 48 5.92 -13.69 -15.26
C GLN A 48 4.53 -13.04 -15.17
N ASN A 49 4.31 -11.83 -15.69
CA ASN A 49 3.05 -11.10 -15.44
C ASN A 49 2.36 -10.58 -16.70
N LYS A 50 2.15 -11.44 -17.70
CA LYS A 50 1.45 -11.03 -18.92
C LYS A 50 -0.07 -10.90 -18.75
N ARG A 51 -0.69 -11.53 -17.75
CA ARG A 51 -2.15 -11.54 -17.56
C ARG A 51 -2.53 -11.35 -16.10
N VAL A 52 -3.46 -10.45 -15.87
CA VAL A 52 -4.17 -10.28 -14.59
C VAL A 52 -5.57 -10.85 -14.76
N LYS A 53 -6.12 -11.54 -13.76
CA LYS A 53 -7.44 -12.17 -13.83
C LYS A 53 -8.38 -11.59 -12.78
N ASN A 54 -9.68 -11.65 -13.04
CA ASN A 54 -10.77 -11.31 -12.14
C ASN A 54 -10.63 -9.89 -11.56
N ILE A 55 -10.58 -8.91 -12.45
CA ILE A 55 -10.43 -7.51 -12.09
C ILE A 55 -11.82 -6.91 -11.86
N HIS A 56 -12.06 -6.42 -10.66
CA HIS A 56 -13.26 -5.66 -10.29
C HIS A 56 -12.82 -4.27 -9.87
N LEU A 57 -13.35 -3.24 -10.51
CA LEU A 57 -13.04 -1.84 -10.20
C LEU A 57 -14.31 -1.01 -10.24
N GLN A 58 -14.42 -0.06 -9.33
CA GLN A 58 -15.37 1.03 -9.41
C GLN A 58 -14.70 2.21 -10.13
N ILE A 59 -15.27 2.68 -11.23
CA ILE A 59 -14.70 3.79 -12.02
C ILE A 59 -15.21 5.14 -11.50
N GLN A 60 -16.48 5.16 -11.12
CA GLN A 60 -17.18 6.32 -10.55
C GLN A 60 -18.22 5.81 -9.55
N LYS A 61 -18.83 6.73 -8.81
CA LYS A 61 -19.95 6.37 -7.95
C LYS A 61 -21.02 5.60 -8.75
N ASP A 62 -21.42 4.44 -8.26
CA ASP A 62 -22.44 3.57 -8.85
C ASP A 62 -22.10 3.00 -10.25
N GLN A 63 -20.83 3.05 -10.67
CA GLN A 63 -20.37 2.51 -11.94
C GLN A 63 -19.22 1.52 -11.72
N TYR A 64 -19.44 0.26 -12.08
CA TYR A 64 -18.51 -0.85 -11.85
C TYR A 64 -18.09 -1.51 -13.15
N ILE A 65 -16.84 -1.94 -13.21
CA ILE A 65 -16.33 -2.76 -14.29
C ILE A 65 -15.85 -4.11 -13.78
N TYR A 66 -15.98 -5.09 -14.65
CA TYR A 66 -15.37 -6.41 -14.49
C TYR A 66 -14.62 -6.79 -15.75
N ILE A 67 -13.42 -7.35 -15.58
CA ILE A 67 -12.61 -7.94 -16.66
C ILE A 67 -12.12 -9.31 -16.17
N GLU A 68 -12.48 -10.37 -16.90
CA GLU A 68 -12.04 -11.72 -16.53
C GLU A 68 -10.52 -11.88 -16.65
N SER A 69 -9.93 -11.34 -17.71
CA SER A 69 -8.49 -11.46 -17.95
C SER A 69 -7.96 -10.27 -18.74
N TYR A 70 -6.94 -9.61 -18.24
CA TYR A 70 -6.27 -8.49 -18.90
C TYR A 70 -4.85 -8.86 -19.33
N ASN A 71 -4.55 -8.68 -20.62
CA ASN A 71 -3.23 -8.89 -21.20
C ASN A 71 -2.45 -7.57 -21.27
N LYS A 72 -1.49 -7.41 -20.37
CA LYS A 72 -0.66 -6.20 -20.25
C LYS A 72 0.23 -5.90 -21.47
N SER A 73 0.57 -6.92 -22.27
CA SER A 73 1.48 -6.73 -23.42
C SER A 73 0.76 -6.20 -24.65
N LYS A 74 -0.56 -6.37 -24.72
CA LYS A 74 -1.40 -5.97 -25.85
C LYS A 74 -2.44 -4.93 -25.45
N ASP A 75 -2.52 -4.57 -24.16
CA ASP A 75 -3.54 -3.72 -23.56
C ASP A 75 -4.97 -4.15 -23.91
N ILE A 76 -5.23 -5.49 -23.81
CA ILE A 76 -6.52 -6.09 -24.13
C ILE A 76 -7.11 -6.73 -22.87
N GLY A 77 -8.33 -6.35 -22.53
CA GLY A 77 -9.17 -6.96 -21.50
C GLY A 77 -10.22 -7.87 -22.12
N TYR A 78 -10.30 -9.12 -21.72
CA TYR A 78 -11.27 -10.11 -22.21
C TYR A 78 -12.46 -10.22 -21.27
N LYS A 79 -13.65 -10.45 -21.83
CA LYS A 79 -14.93 -10.53 -21.12
C LYS A 79 -15.15 -9.30 -20.23
N PHE A 80 -15.18 -8.17 -20.88
CA PHE A 80 -15.42 -6.88 -20.25
C PHE A 80 -16.90 -6.72 -19.91
N THR A 81 -17.17 -6.19 -18.72
CA THR A 81 -18.52 -5.79 -18.32
C THR A 81 -18.46 -4.42 -17.66
N LEU A 82 -19.38 -3.53 -18.02
CA LEU A 82 -19.60 -2.24 -17.38
C LEU A 82 -21.04 -2.19 -16.87
N GLU A 83 -21.20 -1.97 -15.57
CA GLU A 83 -22.49 -1.94 -14.88
C GLU A 83 -22.72 -0.56 -14.28
N ASN A 84 -23.88 0.02 -14.56
CA ASN A 84 -24.32 1.28 -14.00
C ASN A 84 -25.51 1.03 -13.06
N PHE A 85 -25.37 1.46 -11.81
CA PHE A 85 -26.41 1.40 -10.81
C PHE A 85 -27.04 2.79 -10.59
N LYS A 86 -28.28 2.82 -10.16
CA LYS A 86 -28.96 4.01 -9.64
C LYS A 86 -29.91 3.57 -8.55
N ASP A 87 -29.81 4.21 -7.38
CA ASP A 87 -30.61 3.86 -6.21
C ASP A 87 -30.55 2.36 -5.86
N ASN A 88 -29.33 1.79 -5.85
CA ASN A 88 -29.03 0.36 -5.65
C ASN A 88 -29.67 -0.60 -6.67
N ALA A 89 -30.28 -0.10 -7.75
CA ALA A 89 -30.82 -0.91 -8.83
C ALA A 89 -29.91 -0.85 -10.08
N LEU A 90 -29.70 -2.00 -10.73
CA LEU A 90 -28.96 -2.07 -12.00
C LEU A 90 -29.77 -1.39 -13.09
N LYS A 91 -29.27 -0.32 -13.67
CA LYS A 91 -29.94 0.44 -14.77
C LYS A 91 -29.43 0.06 -16.14
N SER A 92 -28.15 -0.21 -16.26
CA SER A 92 -27.61 -0.70 -17.54
C SER A 92 -26.41 -1.62 -17.33
N LYS A 93 -26.25 -2.56 -18.23
CA LYS A 93 -25.12 -3.48 -18.31
C LYS A 93 -24.62 -3.57 -19.73
N LEU A 94 -23.37 -3.16 -19.94
CA LEU A 94 -22.63 -3.41 -21.17
C LEU A 94 -21.77 -4.63 -20.97
N SER A 95 -21.86 -5.61 -21.84
CA SER A 95 -21.01 -6.82 -21.86
C SER A 95 -20.32 -6.86 -23.22
N ALA A 96 -19.02 -7.19 -23.26
CA ALA A 96 -18.26 -7.27 -24.49
C ALA A 96 -17.26 -8.41 -24.46
N ASN A 97 -16.92 -8.94 -25.63
CA ASN A 97 -15.94 -10.01 -25.76
C ASN A 97 -14.56 -9.53 -25.33
N TYR A 98 -14.17 -8.33 -25.77
CA TYR A 98 -12.95 -7.72 -25.30
C TYR A 98 -12.98 -6.18 -25.43
N ILE A 99 -12.10 -5.55 -24.67
CA ILE A 99 -11.83 -4.12 -24.68
C ILE A 99 -10.33 -3.94 -24.95
N GLN A 100 -9.98 -3.00 -25.83
CA GLN A 100 -8.60 -2.69 -26.17
C GLN A 100 -8.32 -1.21 -26.02
N TYR A 101 -7.17 -0.88 -25.43
CA TYR A 101 -6.75 0.52 -25.32
C TYR A 101 -6.05 0.98 -26.59
N ASP A 102 -6.53 2.10 -27.14
CA ASP A 102 -5.85 2.79 -28.23
C ASP A 102 -4.89 3.85 -27.65
N THR A 103 -3.61 3.61 -27.82
CA THR A 103 -2.55 4.51 -27.32
C THR A 103 -2.46 5.81 -28.11
N ILE A 104 -2.93 5.83 -29.35
CA ILE A 104 -2.90 7.02 -30.23
C ILE A 104 -3.99 8.00 -29.82
N HIS A 105 -5.23 7.52 -29.74
CA HIS A 105 -6.39 8.35 -29.41
C HIS A 105 -6.70 8.40 -27.92
N LYS A 106 -5.97 7.63 -27.08
CA LYS A 106 -6.15 7.55 -25.62
C LYS A 106 -7.57 7.18 -25.20
N ASN A 107 -8.24 6.35 -25.97
CA ASN A 107 -9.60 5.85 -25.74
C ASN A 107 -9.63 4.32 -25.64
N TRP A 108 -10.79 3.78 -25.27
CA TRP A 108 -11.05 2.36 -25.23
C TRP A 108 -11.93 1.96 -26.40
N ILE A 109 -11.53 0.92 -27.12
CA ILE A 109 -12.27 0.30 -28.19
C ILE A 109 -12.91 -0.97 -27.62
N ILE A 110 -14.23 -1.00 -27.56
CA ILE A 110 -15.02 -2.12 -27.09
C ILE A 110 -15.48 -2.92 -28.31
N LYS A 111 -15.22 -4.22 -28.32
CA LYS A 111 -15.54 -5.10 -29.46
C LYS A 111 -16.59 -6.14 -29.10
N ASP A 112 -17.50 -6.38 -30.05
CA ASP A 112 -18.59 -7.33 -29.94
C ASP A 112 -19.39 -7.13 -28.65
N TYR A 113 -20.05 -6.00 -28.55
CA TYR A 113 -20.74 -5.59 -27.35
C TYR A 113 -22.25 -5.84 -27.40
N LEU A 114 -22.80 -5.97 -26.20
CA LEU A 114 -24.23 -6.04 -25.93
C LEU A 114 -24.53 -5.09 -24.77
N ILE A 115 -25.41 -4.12 -25.00
CA ILE A 115 -25.90 -3.22 -23.95
C ILE A 115 -27.30 -3.66 -23.60
N ARG A 116 -27.58 -3.83 -22.31
CA ARG A 116 -28.92 -4.02 -21.75
C ARG A 116 -29.26 -2.82 -20.88
N ILE A 117 -30.39 -2.20 -21.14
CA ILE A 117 -30.96 -1.13 -20.35
C ILE A 117 -32.20 -1.69 -19.64
N TYR A 118 -32.21 -1.58 -18.32
CA TYR A 118 -33.31 -2.10 -17.50
C TYR A 118 -34.26 -0.97 -17.15
N ASN A 119 -35.42 -0.91 -17.82
CA ASN A 119 -36.54 -0.06 -17.50
C ASN A 119 -37.50 -0.83 -16.58
N GLU A 120 -38.36 -0.10 -15.84
CA GLU A 120 -39.30 -0.73 -14.86
C GLU A 120 -40.20 -1.81 -15.46
N LYS A 121 -40.48 -1.76 -16.76
CA LYS A 121 -41.40 -2.68 -17.44
C LYS A 121 -40.78 -3.46 -18.59
N ASN A 122 -39.66 -3.02 -19.14
CA ASN A 122 -39.06 -3.61 -20.34
C ASN A 122 -37.53 -3.57 -20.27
N GLU A 123 -36.89 -4.55 -20.95
CA GLU A 123 -35.48 -4.53 -21.24
C GLU A 123 -35.24 -4.12 -22.68
N GLU A 124 -34.35 -3.16 -22.88
CA GLU A 124 -33.87 -2.78 -24.21
C GLU A 124 -32.49 -3.38 -24.45
N ILE A 125 -32.32 -4.10 -25.58
CA ILE A 125 -31.07 -4.76 -25.92
C ILE A 125 -30.54 -4.19 -27.22
N THR A 126 -29.35 -3.61 -27.16
CA THR A 126 -28.59 -3.12 -28.31
C THR A 126 -27.32 -3.93 -28.49
N LYS A 127 -27.05 -4.38 -29.72
CA LYS A 127 -25.83 -5.11 -30.07
C LYS A 127 -25.03 -4.35 -31.11
N GLY A 128 -23.70 -4.42 -31.01
CA GLY A 128 -22.84 -3.80 -32.01
C GLY A 128 -21.46 -4.47 -32.05
N ARG A 129 -20.73 -4.20 -33.16
CA ARG A 129 -19.40 -4.79 -33.34
C ARG A 129 -18.29 -3.97 -32.74
N GLN A 130 -18.43 -2.64 -32.74
CA GLN A 130 -17.41 -1.74 -32.19
C GLN A 130 -18.06 -0.52 -31.58
N LEU A 131 -17.53 -0.11 -30.42
CA LEU A 131 -17.90 1.12 -29.74
C LEU A 131 -16.61 1.78 -29.21
N ASP A 132 -16.35 2.98 -29.68
CA ASP A 132 -15.22 3.79 -29.20
C ASP A 132 -15.72 4.68 -28.07
N THR A 133 -15.11 4.58 -26.92
CA THR A 133 -15.58 5.29 -25.72
C THR A 133 -14.43 5.75 -24.85
N ILE A 134 -14.63 6.84 -24.13
CA ILE A 134 -13.70 7.34 -23.12
C ILE A 134 -14.18 6.80 -21.78
N ILE A 135 -13.40 5.90 -21.21
CA ILE A 135 -13.63 5.40 -19.86
C ILE A 135 -12.51 5.97 -18.98
N ASN A 136 -12.84 6.45 -17.78
CA ASN A 136 -11.85 6.95 -16.82
C ASN A 136 -11.03 5.78 -16.23
N LEU A 137 -10.30 5.10 -17.09
CA LEU A 137 -9.52 3.91 -16.80
C LEU A 137 -8.27 3.93 -17.67
N LYS A 138 -7.12 3.70 -17.07
CA LYS A 138 -5.83 3.63 -17.77
C LYS A 138 -5.28 2.20 -17.75
N PRO A 139 -4.50 1.77 -18.75
CA PRO A 139 -3.80 0.48 -18.72
C PRO A 139 -2.96 0.26 -17.46
N SER A 140 -2.41 1.34 -16.89
CA SER A 140 -1.69 1.33 -15.62
C SER A 140 -2.55 0.83 -14.44
N ASP A 141 -3.86 1.06 -14.48
CA ASP A 141 -4.77 0.64 -13.40
C ASP A 141 -4.86 -0.89 -13.25
N PHE A 142 -4.61 -1.62 -14.33
CA PHE A 142 -4.50 -3.08 -14.33
C PHE A 142 -3.10 -3.59 -14.00
N SER A 143 -2.11 -2.70 -13.98
CA SER A 143 -0.70 -3.04 -13.75
C SER A 143 -0.28 -2.91 -12.30
N LYS A 144 -1.21 -2.56 -11.40
CA LYS A 144 -0.90 -2.15 -10.02
C LYS A 144 -0.19 -3.24 -9.25
N ASN A 145 1.12 -3.09 -9.19
CA ASN A 145 1.97 -3.81 -8.26
C ASN A 145 2.02 -3.01 -6.95
N LYS A 146 2.03 -3.70 -5.81
CA LYS A 146 2.32 -3.08 -4.50
C LYS A 146 3.58 -2.21 -4.55
N SER A 147 4.52 -2.57 -5.39
CA SER A 147 5.78 -1.84 -5.62
C SER A 147 5.62 -0.45 -6.26
N LEU A 148 4.50 -0.15 -6.92
CA LEU A 148 4.28 1.18 -7.49
C LEU A 148 4.26 2.27 -6.42
N VAL A 149 3.64 1.98 -5.28
CA VAL A 149 3.56 2.91 -4.14
C VAL A 149 4.93 3.22 -3.55
N GLU A 150 5.88 2.29 -3.64
CA GLU A 150 7.25 2.48 -3.19
C GLU A 150 8.03 3.50 -4.03
N THR A 151 7.57 3.81 -5.25
CA THR A 151 8.19 4.81 -6.14
C THR A 151 7.61 6.21 -5.99
N MET A 152 6.53 6.37 -5.26
CA MET A 152 5.82 7.63 -5.12
C MET A 152 6.35 8.43 -3.94
N GLY A 153 6.58 9.73 -4.12
CA GLY A 153 6.79 10.67 -3.03
C GLY A 153 5.51 10.84 -2.18
N MET A 154 5.62 11.47 -1.00
CA MET A 154 4.48 11.58 -0.08
C MET A 154 3.27 12.31 -0.69
N LYS A 155 3.51 13.37 -1.47
CA LYS A 155 2.44 14.14 -2.13
C LYS A 155 1.73 13.29 -3.18
N GLU A 156 2.48 12.68 -4.09
CA GLU A 156 1.99 11.80 -5.14
C GLU A 156 1.24 10.60 -4.56
N LEU A 157 1.77 10.01 -3.46
CA LEU A 157 1.12 8.92 -2.75
C LEU A 157 -0.23 9.32 -2.16
N ASN A 158 -0.35 10.54 -1.62
CA ASN A 158 -1.63 11.02 -1.08
C ASN A 158 -2.67 11.21 -2.18
N GLU A 159 -2.30 11.82 -3.30
CA GLU A 159 -3.17 12.01 -4.45
C GLU A 159 -3.62 10.66 -5.02
N PHE A 160 -2.68 9.73 -5.16
CA PHE A 160 -2.95 8.36 -5.60
C PHE A 160 -3.92 7.61 -4.66
N ILE A 161 -3.75 7.74 -3.34
CA ILE A 161 -4.64 7.11 -2.35
C ILE A 161 -6.08 7.64 -2.51
N VAL A 162 -6.26 8.95 -2.72
CA VAL A 162 -7.58 9.55 -2.92
C VAL A 162 -8.25 9.00 -4.19
N GLU A 163 -7.51 8.92 -5.31
CA GLU A 163 -8.02 8.33 -6.54
C GLU A 163 -8.42 6.86 -6.35
N GLU A 164 -7.61 6.08 -5.62
CA GLU A 164 -7.87 4.67 -5.34
C GLU A 164 -9.05 4.45 -4.39
N GLU A 165 -9.30 5.38 -3.47
CA GLU A 165 -10.51 5.37 -2.63
C GLU A 165 -11.78 5.50 -3.47
N ILE A 166 -11.79 6.41 -4.44
CA ILE A 166 -12.92 6.59 -5.35
C ILE A 166 -13.14 5.32 -6.19
N LYS A 167 -12.04 4.66 -6.61
CA LYS A 167 -12.08 3.41 -7.40
C LYS A 167 -12.44 2.17 -6.58
N GLY A 168 -12.50 2.26 -5.25
CA GLY A 168 -12.86 1.15 -4.35
C GLY A 168 -11.94 -0.08 -4.47
N THR A 169 -10.67 0.13 -4.79
CA THR A 169 -9.72 -0.98 -5.00
C THR A 169 -9.39 -1.70 -3.70
N SER A 170 -9.35 -3.03 -3.72
CA SER A 170 -9.00 -3.86 -2.56
C SER A 170 -7.58 -3.59 -2.02
N GLN A 171 -6.72 -2.96 -2.83
CA GLN A 171 -5.33 -2.67 -2.47
C GLN A 171 -5.16 -1.36 -1.69
N ILE A 172 -6.20 -0.55 -1.54
CA ILE A 172 -6.15 0.74 -0.84
C ILE A 172 -5.59 0.63 0.58
N ILE A 173 -5.90 -0.46 1.28
CA ILE A 173 -5.41 -0.71 2.64
C ILE A 173 -3.89 -0.81 2.66
N PHE A 174 -3.28 -1.50 1.70
CA PHE A 174 -1.82 -1.62 1.58
C PHE A 174 -1.16 -0.26 1.30
N HIS A 175 -1.78 0.58 0.47
CA HIS A 175 -1.28 1.91 0.15
C HIS A 175 -1.31 2.84 1.38
N LYS A 176 -2.39 2.78 2.16
CA LYS A 176 -2.50 3.51 3.43
C LYS A 176 -1.50 3.02 4.47
N ILE A 177 -1.29 1.71 4.59
CA ILE A 177 -0.26 1.15 5.49
C ILE A 177 1.12 1.68 5.10
N GLU A 178 1.47 1.67 3.82
CA GLU A 178 2.76 2.18 3.35
C GLU A 178 2.95 3.66 3.69
N LYS A 179 1.93 4.49 3.45
CA LYS A 179 1.92 5.89 3.84
C LYS A 179 2.21 6.09 5.33
N TYR A 180 1.49 5.36 6.20
CA TYR A 180 1.65 5.52 7.64
C TYR A 180 2.97 4.95 8.16
N LYS A 181 3.50 3.89 7.56
CA LYS A 181 4.82 3.34 7.88
C LYS A 181 5.94 4.35 7.66
N ARG A 182 5.87 5.20 6.64
CA ARG A 182 6.88 6.25 6.38
C ARG A 182 7.01 7.26 7.52
N LEU A 183 5.93 7.47 8.29
CA LEU A 183 5.95 8.31 9.48
C LEU A 183 6.31 7.51 10.75
N ALA A 184 5.80 6.30 10.87
CA ALA A 184 5.95 5.47 12.06
C ALA A 184 7.36 4.88 12.20
N ASN A 185 8.04 4.52 11.09
CA ASN A 185 9.36 3.93 11.11
C ASN A 185 10.45 4.85 11.73
N PRO A 186 10.56 6.14 11.39
CA PRO A 186 11.47 7.06 12.06
C PRO A 186 11.20 7.14 13.57
N PHE A 187 9.95 7.11 13.98
CA PHE A 187 9.57 7.13 15.39
C PHE A 187 10.02 5.88 16.13
N SER A 188 9.92 4.70 15.49
CA SER A 188 10.40 3.43 16.08
C SER A 188 11.89 3.47 16.41
N THR A 189 12.70 4.17 15.63
CA THR A 189 14.13 4.33 15.88
C THR A 189 14.38 4.97 17.25
N ILE A 190 13.60 5.98 17.61
CA ILE A 190 13.70 6.66 18.92
C ILE A 190 13.29 5.70 20.04
N VAL A 191 12.15 5.03 19.87
CA VAL A 191 11.60 4.09 20.87
C VAL A 191 12.59 2.95 21.16
N LEU A 192 13.08 2.30 20.10
CA LEU A 192 14.01 1.18 20.24
C LEU A 192 15.37 1.63 20.80
N THR A 193 15.85 2.84 20.50
CA THR A 193 17.06 3.39 21.10
C THR A 193 16.89 3.59 22.59
N ILE A 194 15.76 4.15 23.06
CA ILE A 194 15.48 4.31 24.49
C ILE A 194 15.50 2.96 25.19
N ILE A 195 14.87 1.95 24.61
CA ILE A 195 14.87 0.57 25.14
C ILE A 195 16.30 0.02 25.23
N ALA A 196 17.07 0.14 24.14
CA ALA A 196 18.43 -0.37 24.06
C ALA A 196 19.35 0.28 25.14
N VAL A 197 19.25 1.60 25.33
CA VAL A 197 20.03 2.30 26.38
C VAL A 197 19.58 1.90 27.77
N ALA A 198 18.27 1.74 28.01
CA ALA A 198 17.75 1.31 29.32
C ALA A 198 18.21 -0.11 29.69
N ILE A 199 18.33 -1.02 28.71
CA ILE A 199 18.84 -2.37 28.92
C ILE A 199 20.36 -2.35 29.07
N GLY A 200 21.08 -1.65 28.20
CA GLY A 200 22.54 -1.59 28.20
C GLY A 200 23.11 -0.88 29.42
N SER A 201 22.34 -0.02 30.08
CA SER A 201 22.75 0.67 31.33
C SER A 201 22.76 -0.22 32.56
N ARG A 202 22.14 -1.43 32.49
CA ARG A 202 22.07 -2.36 33.62
C ARG A 202 23.36 -3.17 33.76
N ARG A 203 23.89 -3.23 34.96
CA ARG A 203 25.03 -4.12 35.29
C ARG A 203 24.53 -5.56 35.37
N ILE A 204 24.85 -6.36 34.35
CA ILE A 204 24.48 -7.77 34.28
C ILE A 204 25.76 -8.63 34.45
N ARG A 205 25.74 -9.58 35.38
CA ARG A 205 26.80 -10.59 35.50
C ARG A 205 26.75 -11.50 34.28
N GLY A 206 27.77 -11.47 33.41
CA GLY A 206 27.80 -12.25 32.16
C GLY A 206 28.27 -11.45 30.93
N GLY A 207 28.75 -10.22 31.14
CA GLY A 207 29.35 -9.40 30.07
C GLY A 207 28.34 -8.76 29.13
N ALA A 208 28.84 -8.16 28.05
CA ALA A 208 28.04 -7.40 27.09
C ALA A 208 27.10 -8.28 26.24
N GLY A 209 27.31 -9.59 26.19
CA GLY A 209 26.51 -10.51 25.35
C GLY A 209 25.03 -10.56 25.74
N ILE A 210 24.72 -10.55 27.04
CA ILE A 210 23.33 -10.65 27.52
C ILE A 210 22.52 -9.43 27.15
N PRO A 211 22.92 -8.15 27.39
CA PRO A 211 22.20 -6.97 26.96
C PRO A 211 22.02 -6.92 25.44
N LEU A 212 23.04 -7.33 24.69
CA LEU A 212 22.97 -7.37 23.21
C LEU A 212 21.90 -8.37 22.73
N SER A 213 21.89 -9.58 23.30
CA SER A 213 20.89 -10.61 22.95
C SER A 213 19.47 -10.16 23.28
N ILE A 214 19.25 -9.55 24.44
CA ILE A 214 17.95 -9.02 24.85
C ILE A 214 17.51 -7.91 23.89
N GLY A 215 18.41 -6.99 23.54
CA GLY A 215 18.12 -5.92 22.59
C GLY A 215 17.72 -6.46 21.20
N LEU A 216 18.41 -7.51 20.74
CA LEU A 216 18.12 -8.16 19.47
C LEU A 216 16.75 -8.86 19.49
N ILE A 217 16.43 -9.58 20.56
CA ILE A 217 15.12 -10.24 20.74
C ILE A 217 13.99 -9.19 20.73
N ILE A 218 14.16 -8.06 21.42
CA ILE A 218 13.16 -7.00 21.48
C ILE A 218 12.98 -6.35 20.11
N SER A 219 14.07 -6.09 19.39
CA SER A 219 14.01 -5.52 18.03
C SER A 219 13.30 -6.46 17.05
N PHE A 220 13.59 -7.76 17.14
CA PHE A 220 12.91 -8.76 16.33
C PHE A 220 11.42 -8.89 16.70
N GLY A 221 11.12 -8.86 18.01
CA GLY A 221 9.75 -8.82 18.52
C GLY A 221 8.96 -7.60 18.01
N TYR A 222 9.61 -6.43 17.92
CA TYR A 222 9.00 -5.24 17.33
C TYR A 222 8.64 -5.45 15.84
N ILE A 223 9.58 -6.00 15.05
CA ILE A 223 9.36 -6.27 13.62
C ILE A 223 8.21 -7.25 13.42
N LEU A 224 8.21 -8.36 14.21
CA LEU A 224 7.13 -9.35 14.15
C LEU A 224 5.79 -8.73 14.54
N PHE A 225 5.75 -7.92 15.60
CA PHE A 225 4.53 -7.27 16.05
C PHE A 225 4.01 -6.28 15.00
N MET A 226 4.88 -5.50 14.36
CA MET A 226 4.51 -4.63 13.23
C MET A 226 3.91 -5.43 12.07
N GLN A 227 4.50 -6.57 11.73
CA GLN A 227 4.00 -7.44 10.67
C GLN A 227 2.62 -8.03 11.00
N ILE A 228 2.45 -8.54 12.20
CA ILE A 228 1.17 -9.08 12.68
C ILE A 228 0.10 -7.98 12.67
N SER A 229 0.40 -6.81 13.25
CA SER A 229 -0.54 -5.68 13.32
C SER A 229 -0.99 -5.21 11.94
N THR A 230 -0.05 -5.07 10.98
CA THR A 230 -0.39 -4.69 9.61
C THR A 230 -1.16 -5.80 8.85
N THR A 231 -0.94 -7.07 9.18
CA THR A 231 -1.71 -8.19 8.63
C THR A 231 -3.17 -8.14 9.10
N PHE A 232 -3.42 -7.76 10.36
CA PHE A 232 -4.79 -7.53 10.83
C PHE A 232 -5.50 -6.37 10.11
N ALA A 233 -4.77 -5.34 9.67
CA ALA A 233 -5.36 -4.29 8.86
C ALA A 233 -5.70 -4.75 7.43
N THR A 234 -4.88 -5.63 6.84
CA THR A 234 -5.09 -6.09 5.46
C THR A 234 -6.16 -7.17 5.33
N ASN A 235 -6.33 -8.01 6.34
CA ASN A 235 -7.23 -9.17 6.32
C ASN A 235 -8.41 -9.04 7.30
N GLY A 236 -8.45 -7.96 8.09
CA GLY A 236 -9.46 -7.72 9.12
C GLY A 236 -10.02 -6.29 9.05
N ASN A 237 -10.73 -5.89 10.11
CA ASN A 237 -11.39 -4.59 10.18
C ASN A 237 -10.57 -3.51 10.91
N LEU A 238 -9.27 -3.74 11.15
CA LEU A 238 -8.42 -2.77 11.83
C LEU A 238 -8.03 -1.63 10.88
N SER A 239 -8.21 -0.38 11.32
CA SER A 239 -7.81 0.74 10.47
C SER A 239 -6.29 0.78 10.25
N PRO A 240 -5.81 1.09 9.03
CA PRO A 240 -4.38 1.12 8.71
C PRO A 240 -3.54 2.03 9.60
N LEU A 241 -4.09 3.17 10.01
CA LEU A 241 -3.42 4.10 10.91
C LEU A 241 -3.18 3.45 12.28
N ILE A 242 -4.21 2.87 12.87
CA ILE A 242 -4.11 2.21 14.18
C ILE A 242 -3.14 1.05 14.11
N ALA A 243 -3.23 0.20 13.07
CA ALA A 243 -2.38 -0.96 12.90
C ALA A 243 -0.88 -0.61 12.87
N VAL A 244 -0.52 0.48 12.22
CA VAL A 244 0.89 0.91 12.12
C VAL A 244 1.39 1.57 13.41
N TRP A 245 0.52 2.23 14.17
CA TRP A 245 0.92 2.93 15.39
C TRP A 245 0.87 2.07 16.67
N ILE A 246 0.04 1.01 16.74
CA ILE A 246 -0.04 0.11 17.91
C ILE A 246 1.34 -0.40 18.35
N PRO A 247 2.21 -0.95 17.48
CA PRO A 247 3.52 -1.42 17.89
C PRO A 247 4.37 -0.32 18.53
N ASN A 248 4.36 0.88 17.95
CA ASN A 248 5.09 2.01 18.51
C ASN A 248 4.59 2.42 19.88
N ILE A 249 3.27 2.43 20.10
CA ILE A 249 2.66 2.76 21.39
C ILE A 249 3.02 1.73 22.44
N VAL A 250 2.89 0.43 22.12
CA VAL A 250 3.21 -0.67 23.05
C VAL A 250 4.69 -0.64 23.43
N PHE A 251 5.59 -0.50 22.45
CA PHE A 251 7.01 -0.45 22.71
C PHE A 251 7.45 0.84 23.40
N MET A 252 6.77 1.97 23.17
CA MET A 252 6.96 3.18 23.94
C MET A 252 6.61 2.98 25.42
N PHE A 253 5.50 2.28 25.69
CA PHE A 253 5.13 1.94 27.06
C PHE A 253 6.21 1.06 27.74
N ILE A 254 6.72 0.04 27.02
CA ILE A 254 7.85 -0.78 27.48
C ILE A 254 9.09 0.09 27.74
N ALA A 255 9.40 1.01 26.83
CA ALA A 255 10.52 1.95 26.97
C ALA A 255 10.41 2.76 28.27
N VAL A 256 9.23 3.33 28.55
CA VAL A 256 8.97 4.12 29.78
C VAL A 256 9.14 3.27 31.03
N LEU A 257 8.64 2.03 31.03
CA LEU A 257 8.81 1.10 32.16
C LEU A 257 10.29 0.78 32.39
N LEU A 258 11.05 0.48 31.33
CA LEU A 258 12.47 0.15 31.43
C LEU A 258 13.30 1.34 31.93
N VAL A 259 12.98 2.58 31.50
CA VAL A 259 13.61 3.80 31.97
C VAL A 259 13.32 4.04 33.46
N LYS A 260 12.07 3.83 33.92
CA LYS A 260 11.70 3.99 35.34
C LYS A 260 12.43 2.97 36.23
N THR A 261 12.73 1.80 35.71
CA THR A 261 13.43 0.72 36.46
C THR A 261 14.95 0.70 36.22
N ALA A 262 15.47 1.66 35.41
CA ALA A 262 16.91 1.79 35.19
C ALA A 262 17.65 2.25 36.48
N PRO A 263 18.87 1.78 36.74
CA PRO A 263 19.66 2.25 37.89
C PRO A 263 19.91 3.74 37.78
N LYS A 264 19.64 4.45 38.90
CA LYS A 264 19.80 5.92 38.99
C LYS A 264 21.27 6.33 39.14
#